data_cb4520a9db9d48eb65bb95b85c333d68
#
_entry.id   cb4520a9db9d48eb65bb95b85c333d68
#
_cell.length_a   1.000
_cell.length_b   1.000
_cell.length_c   1.000
_cell.angle_alpha   90.00
_cell.angle_beta   90.00
_cell.angle_gamma   90.00
#
_symmetry.space_group_name_H-M   'P 1'
#
loop_
_entity.id
_entity.type
_entity.pdbx_description
1 polymer ?
#
loop_
_entity_poly.entity_id
_entity_poly.type
_entity_poly.pdbx_seq_one_letter_code
_entity_poly.pdbx_strand_id
1 'polypeptide(L)'
;MKKARRAAAKRGRRLRIMFGDEARFGRMNRPRPCWAPIGIRPEVACQLIREYVYLYGAVTPKDGTCIFLILPAPDTECFQIFLETLAKKYHKELILLFVDGAGNHCSDELEIPANIILHLLPPYSPELNPQENIWDEIREKIFKNYALKSMSEVNAELDEASLYIERSRTLVKSIASFPYIAKSY
;
A
#
# COMPACT_ATOMS: atom_id res chain seq x y z
N MET A 1 -10.32 2.45 -17.72
CA MET A 1 -11.55 1.77 -17.28
C MET A 1 -12.27 1.00 -18.41
N LYS A 2 -12.90 1.63 -19.43
CA LYS A 2 -13.66 0.92 -20.49
C LYS A 2 -12.85 -0.17 -21.23
N LYS A 3 -11.59 0.13 -21.59
CA LYS A 3 -10.68 -0.86 -22.23
C LYS A 3 -10.40 -2.07 -21.34
N ALA A 4 -10.14 -1.87 -20.06
CA ALA A 4 -9.87 -2.96 -19.11
C ALA A 4 -11.10 -3.85 -18.90
N ARG A 5 -12.32 -3.28 -18.81
CA ARG A 5 -13.57 -4.06 -18.74
C ARG A 5 -13.79 -4.92 -19.99
N ARG A 6 -13.55 -4.36 -21.19
CA ARG A 6 -13.63 -5.12 -22.44
C ARG A 6 -12.60 -6.26 -22.49
N ALA A 7 -11.37 -6.00 -22.03
CA ALA A 7 -10.32 -7.01 -21.98
C ALA A 7 -10.66 -8.14 -21.00
N ALA A 8 -11.21 -7.82 -19.83
CA ALA A 8 -11.66 -8.81 -18.85
C ALA A 8 -12.80 -9.67 -19.42
N ALA A 9 -13.83 -9.06 -20.02
CA ALA A 9 -14.93 -9.76 -20.62
C ALA A 9 -14.46 -10.69 -21.77
N LYS A 10 -13.56 -10.23 -22.64
CA LYS A 10 -12.99 -11.04 -23.72
C LYS A 10 -12.24 -12.28 -23.22
N ARG A 11 -11.62 -12.15 -22.01
CA ARG A 11 -10.86 -13.26 -21.36
C ARG A 11 -11.73 -14.11 -20.43
N GLY A 12 -13.03 -13.82 -20.30
CA GLY A 12 -13.93 -14.50 -19.35
C GLY A 12 -13.50 -14.35 -17.89
N ARG A 13 -12.79 -13.25 -17.55
CA ARG A 13 -12.27 -12.99 -16.21
C ARG A 13 -12.98 -11.82 -15.54
N ARG A 14 -13.12 -11.90 -14.21
CA ARG A 14 -13.57 -10.76 -13.41
C ARG A 14 -12.48 -9.68 -13.41
N LEU A 15 -12.88 -8.42 -13.56
CA LEU A 15 -11.97 -7.28 -13.40
C LEU A 15 -11.86 -6.91 -11.92
N ARG A 16 -10.63 -6.92 -11.38
CA ARG A 16 -10.28 -6.37 -10.08
C ARG A 16 -9.57 -5.04 -10.28
N ILE A 17 -10.02 -4.01 -9.58
CA ILE A 17 -9.39 -2.70 -9.61
C ILE A 17 -8.65 -2.52 -8.29
N MET A 18 -7.34 -2.30 -8.37
CA MET A 18 -6.47 -2.13 -7.21
C MET A 18 -5.66 -0.85 -7.35
N PHE A 19 -5.27 -0.31 -6.21
CA PHE A 19 -4.35 0.81 -6.10
C PHE A 19 -3.16 0.32 -5.29
N GLY A 20 -1.98 0.47 -5.86
CA GLY A 20 -0.73 0.01 -5.27
C GLY A 20 0.21 1.16 -4.97
N ASP A 21 1.11 0.91 -4.02
CA ASP A 21 2.13 1.83 -3.59
C ASP A 21 3.14 1.12 -2.68
N GLU A 22 4.29 1.74 -2.42
CA GLU A 22 5.22 1.31 -1.39
C GLU A 22 5.47 2.42 -0.35
N ALA A 23 5.55 2.01 0.92
CA ALA A 23 5.87 2.91 2.01
C ALA A 23 7.07 2.44 2.80
N ARG A 24 7.97 3.39 3.12
CA ARG A 24 9.14 3.15 3.94
C ARG A 24 8.79 3.12 5.42
N PHE A 25 9.21 2.06 6.10
CA PHE A 25 9.13 1.91 7.55
C PHE A 25 10.50 1.56 8.12
N GLY A 26 10.76 1.95 9.35
CA GLY A 26 12.07 1.68 9.94
C GLY A 26 12.25 2.27 11.33
N ARG A 27 13.49 2.31 11.78
CA ARG A 27 13.87 2.74 13.13
C ARG A 27 13.94 4.26 13.30
N MET A 28 13.93 5.03 12.21
CA MET A 28 13.80 6.48 12.28
C MET A 28 12.34 6.84 12.50
N ASN A 29 12.00 7.31 13.68
CA ASN A 29 10.67 7.82 13.96
C ASN A 29 10.62 9.35 13.85
N ARG A 30 9.42 9.86 13.55
CA ARG A 30 9.10 11.29 13.61
C ARG A 30 8.01 11.47 14.66
N PRO A 31 8.30 12.21 15.77
CA PRO A 31 7.27 12.48 16.77
C PRO A 31 6.05 13.14 16.15
N ARG A 32 4.89 12.62 16.49
CA ARG A 32 3.59 13.12 16.03
C ARG A 32 2.79 13.68 17.20
N PRO A 33 1.91 14.67 16.96
CA PRO A 33 1.03 15.18 18.00
C PRO A 33 0.24 14.04 18.68
N CYS A 34 0.07 14.12 19.98
CA CYS A 34 -0.75 13.21 20.76
C CYS A 34 -1.62 13.98 21.77
N TRP A 35 -2.72 13.39 22.18
CA TRP A 35 -3.57 13.94 23.21
C TRP A 35 -2.87 13.83 24.57
N ALA A 36 -2.91 14.90 25.35
CA ALA A 36 -2.40 14.96 26.72
C ALA A 36 -3.35 15.81 27.58
N PRO A 37 -3.37 15.59 28.92
CA PRO A 37 -4.07 16.49 29.82
C PRO A 37 -3.56 17.93 29.70
N ILE A 38 -4.44 18.89 29.99
CA ILE A 38 -4.09 20.32 29.96
C ILE A 38 -2.92 20.58 30.93
N GLY A 39 -1.89 21.29 30.43
CA GLY A 39 -0.69 21.61 31.19
C GLY A 39 0.41 20.53 31.18
N ILE A 40 0.16 19.38 30.59
CA ILE A 40 1.18 18.32 30.43
C ILE A 40 1.73 18.36 29.00
N ARG A 41 3.05 18.50 28.88
CA ARG A 41 3.76 18.35 27.59
C ARG A 41 4.28 16.90 27.49
N PRO A 42 3.74 16.05 26.60
CA PRO A 42 4.23 14.68 26.45
C PRO A 42 5.65 14.66 25.93
N GLU A 43 6.46 13.80 26.50
CA GLU A 43 7.80 13.47 26.00
C GLU A 43 7.73 12.19 25.16
N VAL A 44 8.31 12.24 23.97
CA VAL A 44 8.35 11.13 23.03
C VAL A 44 9.79 10.84 22.65
N ALA A 45 10.20 9.58 22.72
CA ALA A 45 11.50 9.15 22.27
C ALA A 45 11.68 9.43 20.78
N CYS A 46 12.74 10.13 20.40
CA CYS A 46 13.14 10.39 19.02
C CYS A 46 14.39 9.58 18.69
N GLN A 47 14.32 8.83 17.60
CA GLN A 47 15.40 7.98 17.13
C GLN A 47 15.76 8.33 15.68
N LEU A 48 17.07 8.52 15.42
CA LEU A 48 17.60 8.93 14.12
C LEU A 48 18.37 7.80 13.40
N ILE A 49 18.07 6.55 13.71
CA ILE A 49 18.72 5.39 13.09
C ILE A 49 18.13 5.16 11.70
N ARG A 50 18.98 5.21 10.67
CA ARG A 50 18.58 5.09 9.25
C ARG A 50 18.62 3.64 8.79
N GLU A 51 17.78 2.81 9.38
CA GLU A 51 17.53 1.43 8.97
C GLU A 51 16.07 1.30 8.55
N TYR A 52 15.82 0.74 7.35
CA TYR A 52 14.49 0.74 6.75
C TYR A 52 14.21 -0.56 6.01
N VAL A 53 12.94 -0.87 5.89
CA VAL A 53 12.34 -1.80 4.92
C VAL A 53 11.19 -1.09 4.22
N TYR A 54 10.68 -1.69 3.16
CA TYR A 54 9.55 -1.15 2.40
C TYR A 54 8.38 -2.10 2.45
N LEU A 55 7.23 -1.58 2.82
CA LEU A 55 5.97 -2.30 2.77
C LEU A 55 5.30 -1.96 1.44
N TYR A 56 5.29 -2.92 0.52
CA TYR A 56 4.51 -2.85 -0.69
C TYR A 56 3.07 -3.23 -0.38
N GLY A 57 2.11 -2.50 -0.92
CA GLY A 57 0.71 -2.75 -0.67
C GLY A 57 -0.16 -2.51 -1.88
N ALA A 58 -1.26 -3.24 -1.99
CA ALA A 58 -2.31 -2.93 -2.94
C ALA A 58 -3.69 -3.13 -2.30
N VAL A 59 -4.55 -2.13 -2.46
CA VAL A 59 -5.91 -2.12 -1.92
C VAL A 59 -6.96 -2.21 -3.04
N THR A 60 -8.02 -3.00 -2.80
CA THR A 60 -9.25 -2.99 -3.60
C THR A 60 -10.32 -2.23 -2.82
N PRO A 61 -10.60 -0.95 -3.12
CA PRO A 61 -11.56 -0.15 -2.34
C PRO A 61 -12.98 -0.74 -2.33
N LYS A 62 -13.37 -1.42 -3.42
CA LYS A 62 -14.71 -1.99 -3.57
C LYS A 62 -15.08 -3.03 -2.51
N ASP A 63 -14.16 -3.94 -2.20
CA ASP A 63 -14.41 -5.07 -1.29
C ASP A 63 -13.56 -5.01 -0.01
N GLY A 64 -12.68 -4.01 0.11
CA GLY A 64 -11.80 -3.81 1.26
C GLY A 64 -10.70 -4.86 1.37
N THR A 65 -10.38 -5.56 0.28
CA THR A 65 -9.24 -6.48 0.29
C THR A 65 -7.94 -5.76 0.08
N CYS A 66 -6.92 -6.17 0.84
CA CYS A 66 -5.56 -5.71 0.70
C CYS A 66 -4.61 -6.88 0.50
N ILE A 67 -3.42 -6.59 0.05
CA ILE A 67 -2.26 -7.47 0.09
C ILE A 67 -1.05 -6.64 0.44
N PHE A 68 -0.17 -7.20 1.26
CA PHE A 68 1.08 -6.57 1.66
C PHE A 68 2.26 -7.51 1.45
N LEU A 69 3.43 -6.93 1.23
CA LEU A 69 4.70 -7.64 1.12
C LEU A 69 5.82 -6.75 1.64
N ILE A 70 6.61 -7.25 2.61
CA ILE A 70 7.77 -6.55 3.14
C ILE A 70 8.97 -6.87 2.26
N LEU A 71 9.60 -5.85 1.67
CA LEU A 71 10.74 -5.99 0.76
C LEU A 71 11.86 -5.02 1.15
N PRO A 72 13.12 -5.32 0.78
CA PRO A 72 14.27 -4.55 1.26
C PRO A 72 14.43 -3.18 0.61
N ALA A 73 13.94 -2.98 -0.63
CA ALA A 73 14.20 -1.78 -1.42
C ALA A 73 12.99 -1.34 -2.27
N PRO A 74 12.90 -0.04 -2.64
CA PRO A 74 11.89 0.46 -3.56
C PRO A 74 12.46 0.48 -4.99
N ASP A 75 12.82 -0.69 -5.51
CA ASP A 75 13.44 -0.87 -6.82
C ASP A 75 12.59 -1.72 -7.76
N THR A 76 13.03 -1.84 -9.01
CA THR A 76 12.32 -2.59 -10.06
C THR A 76 12.22 -4.07 -9.72
N GLU A 77 13.26 -4.67 -9.13
CA GLU A 77 13.27 -6.10 -8.77
C GLU A 77 12.23 -6.40 -7.67
N CYS A 78 12.21 -5.60 -6.61
CA CYS A 78 11.21 -5.72 -5.55
C CYS A 78 9.78 -5.49 -6.08
N PHE A 79 9.60 -4.50 -6.96
CA PHE A 79 8.30 -4.26 -7.57
C PHE A 79 7.87 -5.41 -8.49
N GLN A 80 8.80 -6.04 -9.22
CA GLN A 80 8.56 -7.24 -10.01
C GLN A 80 8.05 -8.39 -9.14
N ILE A 81 8.72 -8.66 -8.01
CA ILE A 81 8.29 -9.67 -7.03
C ILE A 81 6.87 -9.39 -6.51
N PHE A 82 6.57 -8.12 -6.24
CA PHE A 82 5.25 -7.71 -5.81
C PHE A 82 4.17 -7.96 -6.88
N LEU A 83 4.42 -7.62 -8.16
CA LEU A 83 3.51 -7.89 -9.27
C LEU A 83 3.25 -9.38 -9.46
N GLU A 84 4.29 -10.22 -9.38
CA GLU A 84 4.16 -11.67 -9.48
C GLU A 84 3.33 -12.25 -8.33
N THR A 85 3.51 -11.73 -7.12
CA THR A 85 2.73 -12.11 -5.94
C THR A 85 1.25 -11.76 -6.13
N LEU A 86 0.94 -10.56 -6.63
CA LEU A 86 -0.41 -10.14 -6.99
C LEU A 86 -1.01 -11.06 -8.07
N ALA A 87 -0.25 -11.30 -9.13
CA ALA A 87 -0.68 -12.12 -10.26
C ALA A 87 -1.02 -13.55 -9.84
N LYS A 88 -0.21 -14.13 -8.96
CA LYS A 88 -0.41 -15.48 -8.39
C LYS A 88 -1.63 -15.52 -7.47
N LYS A 89 -1.77 -14.56 -6.55
CA LYS A 89 -2.91 -14.48 -5.61
C LYS A 89 -4.24 -14.35 -6.35
N TYR A 90 -4.29 -13.56 -7.40
CA TYR A 90 -5.51 -13.28 -8.17
C TYR A 90 -5.47 -13.88 -9.59
N HIS A 91 -4.90 -15.08 -9.74
CA HIS A 91 -4.68 -15.72 -11.05
C HIS A 91 -5.96 -15.92 -11.90
N LYS A 92 -7.14 -15.97 -11.29
CA LYS A 92 -8.45 -16.09 -11.97
C LYS A 92 -9.06 -14.75 -12.38
N GLU A 93 -8.46 -13.63 -11.95
CA GLU A 93 -8.97 -12.28 -12.21
C GLU A 93 -8.03 -11.53 -13.17
N LEU A 94 -8.55 -10.51 -13.85
CA LEU A 94 -7.73 -9.50 -14.53
C LEU A 94 -7.62 -8.31 -13.58
N ILE A 95 -6.39 -7.96 -13.21
CA ILE A 95 -6.10 -6.85 -12.30
C ILE A 95 -5.86 -5.59 -13.13
N LEU A 96 -6.57 -4.52 -12.84
CA LEU A 96 -6.20 -3.16 -13.25
C LEU A 96 -5.55 -2.51 -12.02
N LEU A 97 -4.22 -2.42 -12.03
CA LEU A 97 -3.42 -1.87 -10.94
C LEU A 97 -3.05 -0.42 -11.26
N PHE A 98 -3.49 0.49 -10.42
CA PHE A 98 -3.08 1.89 -10.45
C PHE A 98 -1.89 2.08 -9.50
N VAL A 99 -0.83 2.71 -9.98
CA VAL A 99 0.37 3.08 -9.22
C VAL A 99 0.80 4.48 -9.59
N ASP A 100 1.66 5.09 -8.82
CA ASP A 100 2.27 6.37 -9.20
C ASP A 100 3.33 6.22 -10.31
N GLY A 101 3.90 7.34 -10.73
CA GLY A 101 4.94 7.39 -11.78
C GLY A 101 6.36 7.26 -11.25
N ALA A 102 6.60 6.53 -10.17
CA ALA A 102 7.96 6.28 -9.68
C ALA A 102 8.79 5.50 -10.72
N GLY A 103 10.11 5.69 -10.71
CA GLY A 103 11.00 5.10 -11.70
C GLY A 103 10.96 3.58 -11.76
N ASN A 104 10.80 2.92 -10.61
CA ASN A 104 10.66 1.47 -10.50
C ASN A 104 9.35 0.94 -11.12
N HIS A 105 8.29 1.78 -11.21
CA HIS A 105 7.02 1.43 -11.85
C HIS A 105 7.03 1.64 -13.37
N CYS A 106 8.01 2.39 -13.88
CA CYS A 106 8.13 2.79 -15.29
C CYS A 106 9.34 2.16 -15.98
N SER A 107 10.06 1.26 -15.34
CA SER A 107 11.26 0.63 -15.91
C SER A 107 10.92 -0.23 -17.12
N ASP A 108 11.74 -0.15 -18.17
CA ASP A 108 11.65 -1.01 -19.36
C ASP A 108 12.02 -2.48 -19.03
N GLU A 109 12.68 -2.72 -17.91
CA GLU A 109 13.04 -4.05 -17.43
C GLU A 109 11.89 -4.80 -16.77
N LEU A 110 10.74 -4.10 -16.54
CA LEU A 110 9.61 -4.64 -15.81
C LEU A 110 8.79 -5.61 -16.68
N GLU A 111 8.69 -6.84 -16.28
CA GLU A 111 7.86 -7.86 -16.91
C GLU A 111 6.44 -7.90 -16.30
N ILE A 112 5.50 -7.23 -16.95
CA ILE A 112 4.13 -7.16 -16.43
C ILE A 112 3.41 -8.50 -16.64
N PRO A 113 2.95 -9.19 -15.55
CA PRO A 113 2.24 -10.45 -15.66
C PRO A 113 0.98 -10.36 -16.54
N ALA A 114 0.68 -11.42 -17.30
CA ALA A 114 -0.39 -11.45 -18.30
C ALA A 114 -1.80 -11.13 -17.77
N ASN A 115 -2.03 -11.26 -16.47
CA ASN A 115 -3.30 -10.93 -15.80
C ASN A 115 -3.26 -9.57 -15.07
N ILE A 116 -2.22 -8.75 -15.28
CA ILE A 116 -2.13 -7.39 -14.76
C ILE A 116 -2.16 -6.38 -15.92
N ILE A 117 -2.88 -5.31 -15.75
CA ILE A 117 -2.81 -4.09 -16.55
C ILE A 117 -2.34 -3.00 -15.60
N LEU A 118 -1.12 -2.53 -15.78
CA LEU A 118 -0.56 -1.41 -15.02
C LEU A 118 -1.06 -0.09 -15.59
N HIS A 119 -1.43 0.83 -14.72
CA HIS A 119 -1.90 2.17 -15.11
C HIS A 119 -1.32 3.21 -14.16
N LEU A 120 -0.57 4.15 -14.71
CA LEU A 120 0.04 5.22 -13.93
C LEU A 120 -1.01 6.27 -13.54
N LEU A 121 -0.96 6.70 -12.28
CA LEU A 121 -1.68 7.87 -11.80
C LEU A 121 -1.04 9.15 -12.34
N PRO A 122 -1.78 10.27 -12.39
CA PRO A 122 -1.19 11.56 -12.73
C PRO A 122 -0.02 11.90 -11.79
N PRO A 123 1.03 12.55 -12.30
CA PRO A 123 2.15 12.99 -11.45
C PRO A 123 1.67 13.88 -10.29
N TYR A 124 2.36 13.78 -9.16
CA TYR A 124 2.11 14.62 -7.96
C TYR A 124 0.65 14.59 -7.45
N SER A 125 -0.01 13.44 -7.52
CA SER A 125 -1.41 13.30 -7.13
C SER A 125 -1.62 12.17 -6.10
N PRO A 126 -0.97 12.22 -4.93
CA PRO A 126 -1.12 11.18 -3.90
C PRO A 126 -2.56 11.10 -3.38
N GLU A 127 -3.31 12.21 -3.44
CA GLU A 127 -4.74 12.26 -3.09
C GLU A 127 -5.63 11.37 -3.99
N LEU A 128 -5.10 10.91 -5.11
CA LEU A 128 -5.80 9.95 -5.98
C LEU A 128 -5.46 8.49 -5.64
N ASN A 129 -4.48 8.24 -4.75
CA ASN A 129 -4.10 6.89 -4.36
C ASN A 129 -4.67 6.52 -2.99
N PRO A 130 -5.74 5.71 -2.90
CA PRO A 130 -6.30 5.30 -1.61
C PRO A 130 -5.33 4.47 -0.75
N GLN A 131 -4.25 3.96 -1.32
CA GLN A 131 -3.21 3.25 -0.57
C GLN A 131 -2.52 4.18 0.45
N GLU A 132 -2.44 5.48 0.18
CA GLU A 132 -1.89 6.46 1.11
C GLU A 132 -2.66 6.52 2.44
N ASN A 133 -4.00 6.41 2.40
CA ASN A 133 -4.81 6.35 3.61
C ASN A 133 -4.54 5.08 4.44
N ILE A 134 -4.20 3.98 3.78
CA ILE A 134 -3.78 2.74 4.47
C ILE A 134 -2.43 2.96 5.18
N TRP A 135 -1.49 3.65 4.53
CA TRP A 135 -0.21 4.01 5.14
C TRP A 135 -0.38 4.92 6.35
N ASP A 136 -1.31 5.87 6.27
CA ASP A 136 -1.60 6.76 7.40
C ASP A 136 -2.23 6.00 8.56
N GLU A 137 -3.16 5.07 8.32
CA GLU A 137 -3.74 4.22 9.36
C GLU A 137 -2.67 3.39 10.07
N ILE A 138 -1.76 2.75 9.32
CA ILE A 138 -0.65 1.97 9.88
C ILE A 138 0.27 2.87 10.71
N ARG A 139 0.66 4.04 10.18
CA ARG A 139 1.55 4.97 10.88
C ARG A 139 0.92 5.53 12.16
N GLU A 140 -0.39 5.82 12.15
CA GLU A 140 -1.09 6.40 13.28
C GLU A 140 -1.42 5.38 14.38
N LYS A 141 -1.72 4.14 14.03
CA LYS A 141 -2.16 3.12 14.97
C LYS A 141 -1.02 2.29 15.55
N ILE A 142 0.01 2.04 14.75
CA ILE A 142 1.03 1.04 15.08
C ILE A 142 2.40 1.69 15.27
N PHE A 143 2.81 2.59 14.36
CA PHE A 143 4.14 3.21 14.40
C PHE A 143 4.19 4.58 15.09
N LYS A 144 3.07 5.06 15.64
CA LYS A 144 3.02 6.39 16.24
C LYS A 144 3.85 6.45 17.53
N ASN A 145 4.84 7.36 17.53
CA ASN A 145 5.63 7.70 18.71
C ASN A 145 6.40 6.54 19.36
N TYR A 146 6.64 5.45 18.63
CA TYR A 146 7.48 4.36 19.08
C TYR A 146 8.92 4.48 18.55
N ALA A 147 9.89 4.21 19.44
CA ALA A 147 11.30 4.06 19.09
C ALA A 147 11.64 2.57 19.10
N LEU A 148 11.64 1.94 17.93
CA LEU A 148 11.86 0.50 17.79
C LEU A 148 13.34 0.15 17.93
N LYS A 149 13.66 -0.87 18.71
CA LYS A 149 15.04 -1.22 19.10
C LYS A 149 15.81 -1.96 18.03
N SER A 150 15.13 -2.64 17.10
CA SER A 150 15.76 -3.45 16.06
C SER A 150 14.90 -3.50 14.80
N MET A 151 15.50 -3.92 13.67
CA MET A 151 14.75 -4.20 12.46
C MET A 151 13.84 -5.43 12.58
N SER A 152 14.16 -6.35 13.49
CA SER A 152 13.27 -7.47 13.82
C SER A 152 11.97 -7.00 14.46
N GLU A 153 12.02 -6.00 15.35
CA GLU A 153 10.81 -5.36 15.89
C GLU A 153 10.03 -4.62 14.77
N VAL A 154 10.71 -3.91 13.87
CA VAL A 154 10.05 -3.23 12.73
C VAL A 154 9.28 -4.24 11.88
N ASN A 155 9.90 -5.37 11.55
CA ASN A 155 9.26 -6.41 10.74
C ASN A 155 8.07 -7.05 11.48
N ALA A 156 8.20 -7.33 12.78
CA ALA A 156 7.11 -7.89 13.59
C ALA A 156 5.90 -6.93 13.63
N GLU A 157 6.14 -5.64 13.85
CA GLU A 157 5.08 -4.61 13.84
C GLU A 157 4.43 -4.47 12.46
N LEU A 158 5.20 -4.59 11.37
CA LEU A 158 4.67 -4.56 10.00
C LEU A 158 3.83 -5.80 9.69
N ASP A 159 4.23 -6.97 10.16
CA ASP A 159 3.44 -8.20 10.01
C ASP A 159 2.10 -8.07 10.75
N GLU A 160 2.11 -7.59 12.01
CA GLU A 160 0.88 -7.33 12.78
C GLU A 160 0.00 -6.28 12.10
N ALA A 161 0.60 -5.18 11.63
CA ALA A 161 -0.08 -4.12 10.90
C ALA A 161 -0.78 -4.65 9.65
N SER A 162 -0.05 -5.42 8.85
CA SER A 162 -0.56 -6.02 7.62
C SER A 162 -1.74 -6.94 7.89
N LEU A 163 -1.61 -7.81 8.89
CA LEU A 163 -2.70 -8.72 9.33
C LEU A 163 -3.90 -7.95 9.87
N TYR A 164 -3.69 -6.88 10.65
CA TYR A 164 -4.76 -6.03 11.16
C TYR A 164 -5.56 -5.42 10.02
N ILE A 165 -4.90 -4.82 9.04
CA ILE A 165 -5.55 -4.19 7.87
C ILE A 165 -6.24 -5.26 7.00
N GLU A 166 -5.58 -6.38 6.68
CA GLU A 166 -6.16 -7.44 5.84
C GLU A 166 -7.42 -8.05 6.45
N ARG A 167 -7.52 -8.15 7.78
CA ARG A 167 -8.71 -8.66 8.51
C ARG A 167 -9.81 -7.60 8.63
N SER A 168 -9.48 -6.32 8.53
CA SER A 168 -10.39 -5.20 8.80
C SER A 168 -11.04 -4.64 7.54
N ARG A 169 -11.68 -5.48 6.71
CA ARG A 169 -12.28 -5.06 5.42
C ARG A 169 -13.23 -3.88 5.49
N THR A 170 -13.99 -3.77 6.58
CA THR A 170 -14.93 -2.65 6.79
C THR A 170 -14.17 -1.34 6.98
N LEU A 171 -13.09 -1.36 7.78
CA LEU A 171 -12.20 -0.22 7.96
C LEU A 171 -11.58 0.18 6.62
N VAL A 172 -10.99 -0.78 5.90
CA VAL A 172 -10.37 -0.53 4.59
C VAL A 172 -11.35 0.10 3.62
N LYS A 173 -12.58 -0.39 3.54
CA LYS A 173 -13.63 0.24 2.73
C LYS A 173 -13.89 1.69 3.14
N SER A 174 -13.94 1.97 4.43
CA SER A 174 -14.24 3.32 4.90
C SER A 174 -13.14 4.32 4.58
N ILE A 175 -11.86 3.93 4.68
CA ILE A 175 -10.72 4.82 4.45
C ILE A 175 -10.26 4.88 2.99
N ALA A 176 -10.53 3.83 2.19
CA ALA A 176 -10.13 3.75 0.79
C ALA A 176 -11.24 4.10 -0.22
N SER A 177 -12.50 4.28 0.22
CA SER A 177 -13.64 4.56 -0.67
C SER A 177 -13.76 6.05 -0.98
N PHE A 178 -12.99 6.52 -1.93
CA PHE A 178 -13.16 7.88 -2.43
C PHE A 178 -14.39 8.01 -3.36
N PRO A 179 -15.08 9.17 -3.38
CA PRO A 179 -16.28 9.36 -4.19
C PRO A 179 -16.09 9.09 -5.68
N TYR A 180 -14.92 9.42 -6.24
CA TYR A 180 -14.60 9.17 -7.65
C TYR A 180 -14.36 7.68 -7.93
N ILE A 181 -13.85 6.92 -6.96
CA ILE A 181 -13.68 5.46 -7.07
C ILE A 181 -15.03 4.77 -7.03
N ALA A 182 -15.91 5.16 -6.09
CA ALA A 182 -17.25 4.59 -5.97
C ALA A 182 -18.06 4.70 -7.27
N LYS A 183 -17.93 5.81 -8.00
CA LYS A 183 -18.56 6.03 -9.33
C LYS A 183 -17.91 5.21 -10.45
N SER A 184 -16.76 4.61 -10.23
CA SER A 184 -15.99 3.88 -11.24
C SER A 184 -16.31 2.39 -11.30
N TYR A 185 -17.07 1.87 -10.35
CA TYR A 185 -17.55 0.49 -10.31
C TYR A 185 -18.94 0.38 -10.91
#